data_b3213c95bd68cfa93caaf93af699dc59
#
_entry.id   b3213c95bd68cfa93caaf93af699dc59
#
_cell.length_a   1.000
_cell.length_b   1.000
_cell.length_c   1.000
_cell.angle_alpha   90.00
_cell.angle_beta   90.00
_cell.angle_gamma   90.00
#
_symmetry.space_group_name_H-M   'P 1'
#
loop_
_entity.id
_entity.type
_entity.pdbx_description
1 polymer ?
#
loop_
_entity_poly.entity_id
_entity_poly.type
_entity_poly.pdbx_seq_one_letter_code
_entity_poly.pdbx_strand_id
1 'polypeptide(L)' 'MFFNNKEVFNLLTKENKKLRKENALMKNELNELSKYKAEYEDLIVLVKEQKERYMKLNKQLENLILDCESNLKKL' A
#
# COMPACT_ATOMS: atom_id res chain seq x y z
N MET A 1 23.90 48.96 -4.28
CA MET A 1 24.61 48.39 -3.22
C MET A 1 24.52 46.85 -3.23
N PHE A 2 25.58 46.25 -2.89
CA PHE A 2 25.70 44.81 -3.07
C PHE A 2 26.09 44.16 -1.76
N PHE A 3 25.63 42.95 -1.57
CA PHE A 3 26.10 42.14 -0.44
C PHE A 3 27.58 41.85 -0.59
N ASN A 4 28.32 41.85 0.50
CA ASN A 4 29.69 41.39 0.46
C ASN A 4 29.70 39.82 0.42
N ASN A 5 30.87 39.27 0.08
CA ASN A 5 31.00 37.83 -0.08
C ASN A 5 30.67 37.02 1.20
N LYS A 6 30.94 37.60 2.36
CA LYS A 6 30.63 36.99 3.64
C LYS A 6 29.14 36.88 3.89
N GLU A 7 28.39 37.94 3.56
CA GLU A 7 26.93 37.95 3.70
C GLU A 7 26.27 36.95 2.77
N VAL A 8 26.71 36.92 1.52
CA VAL A 8 26.23 35.93 0.54
C VAL A 8 26.54 34.51 1.01
N PHE A 9 27.74 34.25 1.49
CA PHE A 9 28.13 32.94 2.02
C PHE A 9 27.25 32.52 3.20
N ASN A 10 26.99 33.42 4.13
CA ASN A 10 26.14 33.13 5.30
C ASN A 10 24.70 32.81 4.91
N LEU A 11 24.14 33.55 3.95
CA LEU A 11 22.78 33.31 3.44
C LEU A 11 22.69 31.95 2.75
N LEU A 12 23.65 31.61 1.92
CA LEU A 12 23.71 30.33 1.23
C LEU A 12 23.88 29.16 2.20
N THR A 13 24.68 29.34 3.24
CA THR A 13 24.88 28.33 4.28
C THR A 13 23.58 28.04 5.04
N LYS A 14 22.85 29.11 5.39
CA LYS A 14 21.54 28.96 6.05
C LYS A 14 20.54 28.24 5.17
N GLU A 15 20.47 28.64 3.90
CA GLU A 15 19.53 28.05 2.94
C GLU A 15 19.88 26.57 2.71
N ASN A 16 21.15 26.23 2.55
CA ASN A 16 21.57 24.85 2.41
C ASN A 16 21.19 24.00 3.61
N LYS A 17 21.38 24.53 4.82
CA LYS A 17 21.02 23.85 6.06
C LYS A 17 19.51 23.55 6.11
N LYS A 18 18.70 24.53 5.74
CA LYS A 18 17.24 24.42 5.68
C LYS A 18 16.82 23.35 4.66
N LEU A 19 17.39 23.40 3.47
CA LEU A 19 17.07 22.46 2.39
C LEU A 19 17.47 21.02 2.75
N ARG A 20 18.60 20.83 3.43
CA ARG A 20 19.02 19.49 3.90
C ARG A 20 18.03 18.91 4.89
N LYS A 21 17.53 19.73 5.81
CA LYS A 21 16.50 19.30 6.77
C LYS A 21 15.20 18.93 6.08
N GLU A 22 14.73 19.77 5.16
CA GLU A 22 13.52 19.51 4.38
C GLU A 22 13.65 18.23 3.55
N ASN A 23 14.80 18.03 2.92
CA ASN A 23 15.07 16.82 2.14
C ASN A 23 15.06 15.57 3.00
N ALA A 24 15.64 15.62 4.20
CA ALA A 24 15.63 14.49 5.12
C ALA A 24 14.22 14.13 5.57
N LEU A 25 13.39 15.14 5.88
CA LEU A 25 11.99 14.93 6.25
C LEU A 25 11.19 14.32 5.09
N MET A 26 11.35 14.83 3.88
CA MET A 26 10.69 14.30 2.69
C MET A 26 11.10 12.85 2.42
N LYS A 27 12.36 12.51 2.60
CA LYS A 27 12.85 11.14 2.47
C LYS A 27 12.17 10.19 3.43
N ASN A 28 12.04 10.61 4.69
CA ASN A 28 11.37 9.82 5.71
C ASN A 28 9.90 9.61 5.38
N GLU A 29 9.21 10.66 4.94
CA GLU A 29 7.81 10.60 4.53
C GLU A 29 7.62 9.64 3.34
N LEU A 30 8.51 9.71 2.34
CA LEU A 30 8.47 8.80 1.20
C LEU A 30 8.68 7.34 1.60
N ASN A 31 9.60 7.10 2.55
CA ASN A 31 9.84 5.75 3.07
C ASN A 31 8.61 5.19 3.79
N GLU A 32 7.94 6.02 4.59
CA GLU A 32 6.71 5.63 5.28
C GLU A 32 5.58 5.33 4.29
N LEU A 33 5.40 6.19 3.29
CA LEU A 33 4.40 6.00 2.24
C LEU A 33 4.67 4.72 1.45
N SER A 34 5.94 4.41 1.16
CA SER A 34 6.33 3.17 0.48
C SER A 34 5.97 1.93 1.30
N LYS A 35 6.13 1.98 2.61
CA LYS A 35 5.73 0.88 3.51
C LYS A 35 4.22 0.68 3.48
N TYR A 36 3.44 1.74 3.60
CA TYR A 36 1.98 1.66 3.52
C TYR A 36 1.51 1.11 2.19
N LYS A 37 2.13 1.53 1.11
CA LYS A 37 1.82 1.02 -0.23
C LYS A 37 2.03 -0.49 -0.30
N ALA A 38 3.15 -0.98 0.18
CA ALA A 38 3.44 -2.41 0.20
C ALA A 38 2.43 -3.19 1.05
N GLU A 39 2.07 -2.66 2.23
CA GLU A 39 1.06 -3.26 3.10
C GLU A 39 -0.31 -3.36 2.43
N TYR A 40 -0.74 -2.30 1.74
CA TYR A 40 -2.00 -2.30 1.00
C TYR A 40 -1.98 -3.28 -0.18
N GLU A 41 -0.87 -3.36 -0.89
CA GLU A 41 -0.71 -4.33 -1.98
C GLU A 41 -0.82 -5.77 -1.48
N ASP A 42 -0.17 -6.08 -0.35
CA ASP A 42 -0.24 -7.39 0.28
C ASP A 42 -1.66 -7.71 0.75
N LEU A 43 -2.35 -6.73 1.31
CA LEU A 43 -3.73 -6.90 1.75
C LEU A 43 -4.67 -7.16 0.57
N ILE A 44 -4.48 -6.48 -0.55
CA ILE A 44 -5.27 -6.70 -1.77
C ILE A 44 -5.09 -8.13 -2.27
N VAL A 45 -3.87 -8.64 -2.29
CA VAL A 45 -3.57 -10.02 -2.69
C VAL A 45 -4.29 -11.01 -1.77
N LEU A 46 -4.18 -10.79 -0.47
CA LEU A 46 -4.82 -11.66 0.53
C LEU A 46 -6.34 -11.69 0.37
N VAL A 47 -6.96 -10.53 0.20
CA VAL A 47 -8.42 -10.43 0.00
C VAL A 47 -8.86 -11.13 -1.27
N LYS A 48 -8.12 -10.99 -2.35
CA LYS A 48 -8.40 -11.67 -3.62
C LYS A 48 -8.29 -13.19 -3.48
N GLU A 49 -7.27 -13.68 -2.79
CA GLU A 49 -7.11 -15.11 -2.53
C GLU A 49 -8.26 -15.68 -1.70
N GLN A 50 -8.68 -14.96 -0.67
CA GLN A 50 -9.83 -15.37 0.14
C GLN A 50 -11.13 -15.39 -0.67
N LYS A 51 -11.33 -14.39 -1.52
CA LYS A 51 -12.49 -14.36 -2.41
C LYS A 51 -12.54 -15.58 -3.31
N GLU A 52 -11.41 -15.95 -3.89
CA GLU A 52 -11.33 -17.16 -4.73
C GLU A 52 -11.66 -18.42 -3.95
N ARG A 53 -11.18 -18.56 -2.72
CA ARG A 53 -11.49 -19.70 -1.85
C ARG A 53 -12.98 -19.78 -1.55
N TYR A 54 -13.61 -18.65 -1.23
CA TYR A 54 -15.05 -18.60 -0.98
C TYR A 54 -15.84 -18.97 -2.22
N MET A 55 -15.43 -18.51 -3.39
CA MET A 55 -16.09 -18.86 -4.64
C MET A 55 -16.03 -20.37 -4.92
N LYS A 56 -14.87 -20.99 -4.69
CA LYS A 56 -14.71 -22.45 -4.83
C LYS A 56 -15.59 -23.21 -3.83
N LEU A 57 -15.58 -22.78 -2.57
CA LEU A 57 -16.39 -23.40 -1.54
C LEU A 57 -17.89 -23.28 -1.85
N ASN A 58 -18.35 -22.11 -2.28
CA ASN A 58 -19.74 -21.91 -2.65
C ASN A 58 -20.14 -22.82 -3.80
N LYS A 59 -19.27 -23.00 -4.78
CA LYS A 59 -19.54 -23.91 -5.89
C LYS A 59 -19.65 -25.36 -5.43
N GLN A 60 -18.78 -25.79 -4.52
CA GLN A 60 -18.84 -27.13 -3.94
C GLN A 60 -20.15 -27.34 -3.15
N LEU A 61 -20.58 -26.35 -2.39
CA LEU A 61 -21.85 -26.39 -1.67
C LEU A 61 -23.05 -26.46 -2.60
N GLU A 62 -23.05 -25.70 -3.66
CA GLU A 62 -24.09 -25.74 -4.69
C GLU A 62 -24.18 -27.13 -5.33
N ASN A 63 -23.04 -27.72 -5.66
CA ASN A 63 -22.99 -29.08 -6.22
C ASN A 63 -23.53 -30.11 -5.24
N LEU A 64 -23.17 -29.99 -3.96
CA LEU A 64 -23.65 -30.87 -2.92
C LEU A 64 -25.19 -30.78 -2.76
N ILE A 65 -25.73 -29.58 -2.79
CA ILE A 65 -27.19 -29.37 -2.74
C ILE A 65 -27.87 -30.02 -3.94
N LEU A 66 -27.34 -29.85 -5.14
CA LEU A 66 -27.87 -30.49 -6.33
C LEU A 66 -27.82 -32.02 -6.24
N ASP A 67 -26.76 -32.58 -5.73
CA ASP A 67 -26.65 -34.01 -5.53
C ASP A 67 -27.68 -34.54 -4.50
N CYS A 68 -27.85 -33.83 -3.41
CA CYS A 68 -28.85 -34.19 -2.38
C CYS A 68 -30.27 -34.10 -2.95
N GLU A 69 -30.60 -33.07 -3.69
CA GLU A 69 -31.91 -32.90 -4.34
C GLU A 69 -32.15 -34.03 -5.35
N SER A 70 -31.14 -34.37 -6.14
CA SER A 70 -31.21 -35.46 -7.09
C SER A 70 -31.47 -36.80 -6.40
N ASN A 71 -30.80 -37.06 -5.29
CA ASN A 71 -30.98 -38.28 -4.51
C ASN A 71 -32.37 -38.35 -3.87
N LEU A 72 -32.90 -37.21 -3.40
CA LEU A 72 -34.24 -37.16 -2.86
C LEU A 72 -35.33 -37.51 -3.92
N LYS A 73 -35.12 -37.09 -5.13
CA LYS A 73 -36.05 -37.40 -6.23
C LYS A 73 -36.08 -38.90 -6.59
N LYS A 74 -35.00 -39.60 -6.30
CA LYS A 74 -34.89 -41.06 -6.53
C LYS A 74 -35.59 -41.90 -5.48
N LEU A 75 -35.83 -41.31 -4.34
CA LEU A 75 -36.54 -41.97 -3.27
C LEU A 75 -38.04 -41.94 -3.55
#